data_bcc07ab1fa73fd0a22a0f9d71225d956
#
_entry.id   bcc07ab1fa73fd0a22a0f9d71225d956
#
_cell.length_a   1.000
_cell.length_b   1.000
_cell.length_c   1.000
_cell.angle_alpha   90.00
_cell.angle_beta   90.00
_cell.angle_gamma   90.00
#
_symmetry.space_group_name_H-M   'P 1'
#
loop_
_entity.id
_entity.type
_entity.pdbx_description
1 polymer ?
#
loop_
_entity_poly.entity_id
_entity_poly.type
_entity_poly.pdbx_seq_one_letter_code
_entity_poly.pdbx_strand_id
1 'polypeptide(L)'
;MATPAKATGGSAAAQPDRDYEVIIIGAGVAGIYQIKRFKDMGVNATVLEAYDDLGGTWYNNRYPGARFDSESYTYAYSFSKELLDEWHWKERFSPQPETLKYLNLVADKFGLREHMQFGCRVDSMIFDDDTNTWTLTLQDGRQLTTHFVVTALGVLSIPTMPKTSCTLERLI
;
A
#
# COMPACT_ATOMS: atom_id res chain seq x y z
N MET A 1 -47.60 -16.26 35.56
CA MET A 1 -47.31 -15.53 34.27
C MET A 1 -46.22 -14.52 34.58
N ALA A 2 -45.00 -14.77 34.16
CA ALA A 2 -43.83 -13.89 34.36
C ALA A 2 -43.57 -13.12 33.06
N THR A 3 -43.56 -11.79 33.16
CA THR A 3 -43.31 -10.86 32.04
C THR A 3 -41.83 -10.84 31.73
N PRO A 4 -41.40 -10.97 30.46
CA PRO A 4 -39.97 -10.90 30.14
C PRO A 4 -39.46 -9.46 30.25
N ALA A 5 -38.32 -9.31 30.89
CA ALA A 5 -37.57 -8.05 31.00
C ALA A 5 -37.09 -7.56 29.64
N LYS A 6 -37.37 -6.30 29.36
CA LYS A 6 -36.94 -5.58 28.15
C LYS A 6 -35.42 -5.34 28.22
N ALA A 7 -34.66 -5.93 27.30
CA ALA A 7 -33.25 -5.65 27.17
C ALA A 7 -33.06 -4.17 26.80
N THR A 8 -32.37 -3.43 27.67
CA THR A 8 -31.91 -2.06 27.42
C THR A 8 -30.81 -2.11 26.38
N GLY A 9 -31.09 -1.56 25.19
CA GLY A 9 -30.10 -1.39 24.17
C GLY A 9 -28.96 -0.50 24.68
N GLY A 10 -27.75 -1.08 24.67
CA GLY A 10 -26.53 -0.32 24.92
C GLY A 10 -26.40 0.77 23.85
N SER A 11 -26.30 2.02 24.28
CA SER A 11 -25.91 3.13 23.44
C SER A 11 -24.54 2.81 22.86
N ALA A 12 -24.45 2.64 21.54
CA ALA A 12 -23.17 2.62 20.85
C ALA A 12 -22.49 3.96 21.17
N ALA A 13 -21.36 3.90 21.88
CA ALA A 13 -20.53 5.08 22.09
C ALA A 13 -20.18 5.62 20.69
N ALA A 14 -20.44 6.92 20.48
CA ALA A 14 -20.04 7.59 19.24
C ALA A 14 -18.55 7.35 19.06
N GLN A 15 -18.19 6.64 18.00
CA GLN A 15 -16.77 6.42 17.68
C GLN A 15 -16.15 7.79 17.40
N PRO A 16 -14.92 8.05 17.90
CA PRO A 16 -14.26 9.30 17.59
C PRO A 16 -14.19 9.46 16.07
N ASP A 17 -14.48 10.70 15.63
CA ASP A 17 -14.51 11.09 14.22
C ASP A 17 -13.09 10.92 13.65
N ARG A 18 -12.87 9.82 12.95
CA ARG A 18 -11.58 9.46 12.32
C ARG A 18 -11.72 9.53 10.81
N ASP A 19 -10.64 9.89 10.14
CA ASP A 19 -10.64 10.01 8.69
C ASP A 19 -10.82 8.65 7.99
N TYR A 20 -10.15 7.62 8.50
CA TYR A 20 -10.18 6.26 7.94
C TYR A 20 -10.20 5.20 9.04
N GLU A 21 -10.73 4.02 8.73
CA GLU A 21 -10.59 2.85 9.60
C GLU A 21 -9.19 2.24 9.48
N VAL A 22 -8.63 2.24 8.23
CA VAL A 22 -7.30 1.74 7.94
C VAL A 22 -6.54 2.70 7.04
N ILE A 23 -5.31 3.02 7.42
CA ILE A 23 -4.35 3.71 6.54
C ILE A 23 -3.21 2.74 6.20
N ILE A 24 -2.95 2.56 4.90
CA ILE A 24 -1.86 1.76 4.37
C ILE A 24 -0.75 2.71 3.92
N ILE A 25 0.50 2.47 4.32
CA ILE A 25 1.65 3.27 3.92
C ILE A 25 2.43 2.55 2.82
N GLY A 26 2.38 3.08 1.60
CA GLY A 26 3.06 2.59 0.41
C GLY A 26 2.14 1.89 -0.59
N ALA A 27 2.18 2.32 -1.86
CA ALA A 27 1.41 1.77 -2.99
C ALA A 27 2.23 0.80 -3.86
N GLY A 28 3.11 0.01 -3.25
CA GLY A 28 3.78 -1.11 -3.89
C GLY A 28 2.89 -2.35 -3.99
N VAL A 29 3.48 -3.49 -4.35
CA VAL A 29 2.77 -4.78 -4.49
C VAL A 29 1.91 -5.11 -3.26
N ALA A 30 2.45 -4.95 -2.06
CA ALA A 30 1.71 -5.24 -0.83
C ALA A 30 0.56 -4.25 -0.60
N GLY A 31 0.78 -2.95 -0.79
CA GLY A 31 -0.25 -1.92 -0.60
C GLY A 31 -1.41 -2.04 -1.58
N ILE A 32 -1.13 -2.33 -2.86
CA ILE A 32 -2.14 -2.61 -3.88
C ILE A 32 -3.02 -3.81 -3.48
N TYR A 33 -2.40 -4.89 -2.97
CA TYR A 33 -3.14 -6.05 -2.49
C TYR A 33 -4.02 -5.70 -1.28
N GLN A 34 -3.46 -4.99 -0.28
CA GLN A 34 -4.18 -4.63 0.93
C GLN A 34 -5.39 -3.75 0.63
N ILE A 35 -5.24 -2.70 -0.17
CA ILE A 35 -6.37 -1.83 -0.50
C ILE A 35 -7.46 -2.57 -1.28
N LYS A 36 -7.08 -3.50 -2.17
CA LYS A 36 -8.04 -4.38 -2.85
C LYS A 36 -8.86 -5.20 -1.85
N ARG A 37 -8.20 -5.78 -0.84
CA ARG A 37 -8.88 -6.58 0.17
C ARG A 37 -9.80 -5.74 1.05
N PHE A 38 -9.36 -4.57 1.52
CA PHE A 38 -10.20 -3.69 2.32
C PHE A 38 -11.39 -3.14 1.54
N LYS A 39 -11.19 -2.79 0.26
CA LYS A 39 -12.30 -2.42 -0.65
C LYS A 39 -13.35 -3.53 -0.76
N ASP A 40 -12.93 -4.78 -0.97
CA ASP A 40 -13.85 -5.93 -1.05
C ASP A 40 -14.65 -6.15 0.25
N MET A 41 -14.05 -5.81 1.38
CA MET A 41 -14.68 -5.93 2.71
C MET A 41 -15.56 -4.72 3.07
N GLY A 42 -15.59 -3.68 2.24
CA GLY A 42 -16.33 -2.44 2.51
C GLY A 42 -15.72 -1.61 3.65
N VAL A 43 -14.43 -1.80 3.95
CA VAL A 43 -13.71 -1.04 4.98
C VAL A 43 -13.30 0.31 4.42
N ASN A 44 -13.53 1.40 5.18
CA ASN A 44 -13.06 2.73 4.83
C ASN A 44 -11.54 2.81 4.99
N ALA A 45 -10.80 2.55 3.89
CA ALA A 45 -9.35 2.50 3.88
C ALA A 45 -8.77 3.38 2.78
N THR A 46 -7.54 3.88 3.02
CA THR A 46 -6.75 4.62 2.03
C THR A 46 -5.30 4.17 2.01
N VAL A 47 -4.64 4.36 0.88
CA VAL A 47 -3.18 4.20 0.75
C VAL A 47 -2.55 5.59 0.68
N LEU A 48 -1.50 5.81 1.47
CA LEU A 48 -0.62 6.97 1.36
C LEU A 48 0.67 6.56 0.65
N GLU A 49 0.93 7.15 -0.52
CA GLU A 49 2.15 6.89 -1.29
C GLU A 49 3.00 8.17 -1.34
N ALA A 50 4.28 8.01 -1.05
CA ALA A 50 5.21 9.14 -1.00
C ALA A 50 5.57 9.70 -2.38
N TYR A 51 5.45 8.90 -3.42
CA TYR A 51 5.74 9.25 -4.81
C TYR A 51 4.46 9.63 -5.58
N ASP A 52 4.65 10.05 -6.84
CA ASP A 52 3.56 10.56 -7.68
C ASP A 52 2.69 9.48 -8.29
N ASP A 53 3.10 8.20 -8.20
CA ASP A 53 2.31 7.06 -8.70
C ASP A 53 2.65 5.76 -7.95
N LEU A 54 1.78 4.76 -8.16
CA LEU A 54 1.93 3.43 -7.58
C LEU A 54 3.05 2.60 -8.23
N GLY A 55 3.43 1.51 -7.58
CA GLY A 55 4.37 0.54 -8.11
C GLY A 55 5.53 0.20 -7.18
N GLY A 56 5.80 1.04 -6.18
CA GLY A 56 6.85 0.83 -5.18
C GLY A 56 8.21 0.57 -5.82
N THR A 57 8.81 -0.59 -5.59
CA THR A 57 10.08 -0.99 -6.20
C THR A 57 10.09 -0.80 -7.73
N TRP A 58 8.98 -1.11 -8.40
CA TRP A 58 8.87 -1.04 -9.87
C TRP A 58 8.60 0.37 -10.39
N TYR A 59 8.15 1.27 -9.57
CA TYR A 59 8.09 2.70 -9.86
C TYR A 59 9.48 3.35 -9.73
N ASN A 60 10.24 2.99 -8.69
CA ASN A 60 11.49 3.67 -8.35
C ASN A 60 12.72 3.11 -9.08
N ASN A 61 12.81 1.78 -9.26
CA ASN A 61 14.01 1.13 -9.79
C ASN A 61 13.93 0.97 -11.31
N ARG A 62 14.38 1.99 -12.04
CA ARG A 62 14.33 2.07 -13.51
C ARG A 62 15.71 1.96 -14.17
N TYR A 63 16.67 1.36 -13.50
CA TYR A 63 18.01 1.15 -14.07
C TYR A 63 17.96 0.13 -15.22
N PRO A 64 18.92 0.21 -16.19
CA PRO A 64 18.97 -0.73 -17.31
C PRO A 64 19.07 -2.19 -16.84
N GLY A 65 18.16 -3.02 -17.34
CA GLY A 65 18.12 -4.45 -17.00
C GLY A 65 17.38 -4.76 -15.69
N ALA A 66 16.74 -3.78 -15.03
CA ALA A 66 15.92 -4.03 -13.83
C ALA A 66 14.82 -5.05 -14.13
N ARG A 67 14.80 -6.15 -13.37
CA ARG A 67 13.80 -7.22 -13.46
C ARG A 67 13.73 -7.97 -12.13
N PHE A 68 12.67 -8.72 -11.91
CA PHE A 68 12.62 -9.60 -10.74
C PHE A 68 13.34 -10.93 -11.01
N ASP A 69 13.74 -11.59 -9.94
CA ASP A 69 14.54 -12.81 -9.91
C ASP A 69 13.71 -14.09 -9.66
N SER A 70 12.39 -13.94 -9.49
CA SER A 70 11.44 -15.04 -9.46
C SER A 70 10.77 -15.23 -10.83
N GLU A 71 10.17 -16.39 -11.08
CA GLU A 71 9.45 -16.63 -12.33
C GLU A 71 8.18 -15.77 -12.41
N SER A 72 7.92 -15.18 -13.58
CA SER A 72 6.88 -14.17 -13.80
C SER A 72 5.48 -14.62 -13.35
N TYR A 73 5.11 -15.87 -13.59
CA TYR A 73 3.81 -16.40 -13.20
C TYR A 73 3.59 -16.45 -11.68
N THR A 74 4.67 -16.55 -10.89
CA THR A 74 4.59 -16.51 -9.41
C THR A 74 4.43 -15.10 -8.87
N TYR A 75 4.69 -14.07 -9.70
CA TYR A 75 4.60 -12.67 -9.32
C TYR A 75 3.20 -12.07 -9.52
N ALA A 76 2.31 -12.79 -10.20
CA ALA A 76 0.94 -12.36 -10.41
C ALA A 76 0.08 -12.53 -9.14
N TYR A 77 -0.85 -11.60 -8.94
CA TYR A 77 -1.86 -11.77 -7.90
C TYR A 77 -2.81 -12.92 -8.24
N SER A 78 -3.06 -13.78 -7.27
CA SER A 78 -3.93 -14.96 -7.43
C SER A 78 -5.39 -14.72 -7.05
N PHE A 79 -5.76 -13.52 -6.63
CA PHE A 79 -7.11 -13.23 -6.12
C PHE A 79 -8.20 -13.15 -7.20
N SER A 80 -7.83 -13.07 -8.47
CA SER A 80 -8.80 -13.00 -9.58
C SER A 80 -8.38 -13.92 -10.73
N LYS A 81 -9.23 -14.90 -11.03
CA LYS A 81 -9.02 -15.78 -12.19
C LYS A 81 -9.05 -14.99 -13.51
N GLU A 82 -9.95 -14.01 -13.62
CA GLU A 82 -10.07 -13.17 -14.81
C GLU A 82 -8.78 -12.37 -15.07
N LEU A 83 -8.14 -11.84 -14.00
CA LEU A 83 -6.86 -11.17 -14.13
C LEU A 83 -5.75 -12.13 -14.62
N LEU A 84 -5.72 -13.36 -14.10
CA LEU A 84 -4.75 -14.37 -14.52
C LEU A 84 -4.96 -14.81 -15.98
N ASP A 85 -6.21 -14.91 -16.44
CA ASP A 85 -6.54 -15.26 -17.81
C ASP A 85 -6.25 -14.12 -18.80
N GLU A 86 -6.31 -12.86 -18.36
CA GLU A 86 -6.09 -11.67 -19.20
C GLU A 86 -4.61 -11.30 -19.34
N TRP A 87 -3.83 -11.47 -18.27
CA TRP A 87 -2.43 -11.03 -18.24
C TRP A 87 -1.49 -12.15 -18.64
N HIS A 88 -0.74 -11.94 -19.73
CA HIS A 88 0.28 -12.88 -20.19
C HIS A 88 1.66 -12.24 -20.14
N TRP A 89 2.53 -12.78 -19.27
CA TRP A 89 3.91 -12.38 -19.17
C TRP A 89 4.68 -12.76 -20.45
N LYS A 90 5.50 -11.85 -20.95
CA LYS A 90 6.28 -12.07 -22.18
C LYS A 90 7.58 -12.84 -21.93
N GLU A 91 8.13 -12.73 -20.74
CA GLU A 91 9.39 -13.33 -20.37
C GLU A 91 9.24 -14.13 -19.08
N ARG A 92 10.11 -15.13 -18.91
CA ARG A 92 10.15 -15.95 -17.69
C ARG A 92 10.49 -15.13 -16.45
N PHE A 93 11.37 -14.12 -16.59
CA PHE A 93 11.74 -13.15 -15.57
C PHE A 93 11.45 -11.75 -16.12
N SER A 94 10.30 -11.20 -15.79
CA SER A 94 9.79 -10.01 -16.45
C SER A 94 10.58 -8.74 -16.07
N PRO A 95 10.85 -7.85 -17.04
CA PRO A 95 11.52 -6.59 -16.78
C PRO A 95 10.62 -5.57 -16.06
N GLN A 96 11.25 -4.57 -15.45
CA GLN A 96 10.60 -3.49 -14.73
C GLN A 96 9.41 -2.84 -15.48
N PRO A 97 9.50 -2.47 -16.76
CA PRO A 97 8.40 -1.80 -17.43
C PRO A 97 7.14 -2.65 -17.56
N GLU A 98 7.32 -3.96 -17.78
CA GLU A 98 6.19 -4.89 -17.88
C GLU A 98 5.55 -5.11 -16.50
N THR A 99 6.37 -5.23 -15.45
CA THR A 99 5.89 -5.37 -14.08
C THR A 99 5.11 -4.14 -13.63
N LEU A 100 5.63 -2.93 -13.91
CA LEU A 100 4.92 -1.69 -13.60
C LEU A 100 3.61 -1.59 -14.37
N LYS A 101 3.58 -1.98 -15.65
CA LYS A 101 2.36 -2.02 -16.46
C LYS A 101 1.33 -2.98 -15.86
N TYR A 102 1.75 -4.14 -15.37
CA TYR A 102 0.87 -5.09 -14.68
C TYR A 102 0.24 -4.48 -13.42
N LEU A 103 1.03 -3.82 -12.56
CA LEU A 103 0.50 -3.21 -11.35
C LEU A 103 -0.49 -2.08 -11.64
N ASN A 104 -0.24 -1.27 -12.67
CA ASN A 104 -1.17 -0.27 -13.16
C ASN A 104 -2.47 -0.89 -13.68
N LEU A 105 -2.38 -1.95 -14.50
CA LEU A 105 -3.56 -2.68 -14.96
C LEU A 105 -4.41 -3.18 -13.78
N VAL A 106 -3.79 -3.74 -12.76
CA VAL A 106 -4.50 -4.22 -11.56
C VAL A 106 -5.21 -3.05 -10.86
N ALA A 107 -4.53 -1.95 -10.64
CA ALA A 107 -5.12 -0.79 -9.97
C ALA A 107 -6.30 -0.21 -10.75
N ASP A 108 -6.18 -0.10 -12.07
CA ASP A 108 -7.22 0.43 -12.95
C ASP A 108 -8.41 -0.53 -13.06
N LYS A 109 -8.15 -1.83 -13.30
CA LYS A 109 -9.19 -2.87 -13.44
C LYS A 109 -10.08 -2.97 -12.22
N PHE A 110 -9.51 -2.85 -11.03
CA PHE A 110 -10.26 -2.97 -9.77
C PHE A 110 -10.66 -1.62 -9.15
N GLY A 111 -10.42 -0.49 -9.86
CA GLY A 111 -10.76 0.86 -9.38
C GLY A 111 -10.08 1.18 -8.05
N LEU A 112 -8.78 0.89 -7.91
CA LEU A 112 -8.08 1.07 -6.64
C LEU A 112 -7.49 2.47 -6.48
N ARG A 113 -7.26 3.20 -7.59
CA ARG A 113 -6.64 4.52 -7.56
C ARG A 113 -7.44 5.56 -6.77
N GLU A 114 -8.76 5.45 -6.77
CA GLU A 114 -9.64 6.33 -5.99
C GLU A 114 -9.45 6.22 -4.47
N HIS A 115 -8.83 5.12 -4.02
CA HIS A 115 -8.47 4.88 -2.62
C HIS A 115 -6.99 5.16 -2.33
N MET A 116 -6.25 5.79 -3.24
CA MET A 116 -4.82 6.09 -3.10
C MET A 116 -4.59 7.60 -3.13
N GLN A 117 -3.73 8.08 -2.26
CA GLN A 117 -3.25 9.45 -2.21
C GLN A 117 -1.77 9.46 -2.52
N PHE A 118 -1.39 10.13 -3.61
CA PHE A 118 -0.01 10.24 -4.07
C PHE A 118 0.65 11.53 -3.58
N GLY A 119 1.98 11.59 -3.58
CA GLY A 119 2.73 12.72 -3.02
C GLY A 119 2.55 12.88 -1.51
N CYS A 120 2.10 11.82 -0.83
CA CYS A 120 1.73 11.82 0.60
C CYS A 120 2.78 11.07 1.43
N ARG A 121 3.92 11.69 1.68
CA ARG A 121 4.96 11.11 2.55
C ARG A 121 4.57 11.25 4.01
N VAL A 122 4.48 10.14 4.71
CA VAL A 122 4.29 10.10 6.16
C VAL A 122 5.63 10.42 6.84
N ASP A 123 5.63 11.42 7.71
CA ASP A 123 6.80 11.85 8.47
C ASP A 123 6.83 11.18 9.84
N SER A 124 5.67 11.13 10.51
CA SER A 124 5.55 10.47 11.81
C SER A 124 4.18 9.82 11.99
N MET A 125 4.11 8.86 12.90
CA MET A 125 2.85 8.27 13.35
C MET A 125 2.92 8.03 14.86
N ILE A 126 1.90 8.47 15.58
CA ILE A 126 1.80 8.41 17.03
C ILE A 126 0.50 7.71 17.39
N PHE A 127 0.60 6.71 18.25
CA PHE A 127 -0.56 6.00 18.80
C PHE A 127 -1.01 6.68 20.10
N ASP A 128 -2.30 6.84 20.25
CA ASP A 128 -2.95 7.32 21.46
C ASP A 128 -3.69 6.15 22.12
N ASP A 129 -3.22 5.75 23.29
CA ASP A 129 -3.78 4.64 24.08
C ASP A 129 -5.17 4.94 24.65
N ASP A 130 -5.48 6.22 24.90
CA ASP A 130 -6.77 6.60 25.46
C ASP A 130 -7.92 6.51 24.44
N THR A 131 -7.62 6.85 23.18
CA THR A 131 -8.58 6.83 22.08
C THR A 131 -8.46 5.59 21.20
N ASN A 132 -7.39 4.80 21.35
CA ASN A 132 -7.03 3.67 20.48
C ASN A 132 -6.92 4.10 19.00
N THR A 133 -6.33 5.26 18.73
CA THR A 133 -6.17 5.80 17.38
C THR A 133 -4.73 6.16 17.08
N TRP A 134 -4.36 6.03 15.80
CA TRP A 134 -3.12 6.57 15.25
C TRP A 134 -3.36 7.95 14.68
N THR A 135 -2.45 8.88 14.95
CA THR A 135 -2.33 10.14 14.24
C THR A 135 -1.09 10.08 13.35
N LEU A 136 -1.30 10.17 12.03
CA LEU A 136 -0.23 10.25 11.04
C LEU A 136 -0.03 11.69 10.63
N THR A 137 1.21 12.19 10.73
CA THR A 137 1.59 13.51 10.22
C THR A 137 2.32 13.35 8.90
N LEU A 138 1.84 14.04 7.88
CA LEU A 138 2.45 14.05 6.56
C LEU A 138 3.52 15.15 6.46
N GLN A 139 4.42 15.02 5.51
CA GLN A 139 5.50 15.98 5.28
C GLN A 139 4.99 17.39 4.93
N ASP A 140 3.80 17.51 4.36
CA ASP A 140 3.13 18.77 4.05
C ASP A 140 2.39 19.40 5.26
N GLY A 141 2.44 18.77 6.42
CA GLY A 141 1.83 19.23 7.67
C GLY A 141 0.39 18.76 7.88
N ARG A 142 -0.24 18.08 6.92
CA ARG A 142 -1.56 17.45 7.14
C ARG A 142 -1.47 16.36 8.18
N GLN A 143 -2.55 16.18 8.94
CA GLN A 143 -2.69 15.06 9.88
C GLN A 143 -3.89 14.23 9.49
N LEU A 144 -3.76 12.91 9.61
CA LEU A 144 -4.81 11.94 9.38
C LEU A 144 -4.91 10.98 10.57
N THR A 145 -6.12 10.59 10.90
CA THR A 145 -6.43 9.71 12.03
C THR A 145 -6.98 8.38 11.56
N THR A 146 -6.58 7.28 12.23
CA THR A 146 -7.04 5.93 11.89
C THR A 146 -6.95 4.99 13.08
N HIS A 147 -7.72 3.90 13.06
CA HIS A 147 -7.56 2.83 14.04
C HIS A 147 -6.39 1.90 13.72
N PHE A 148 -6.17 1.61 12.44
CA PHE A 148 -5.16 0.64 12.03
C PHE A 148 -4.21 1.24 11.00
N VAL A 149 -2.92 1.01 11.20
CA VAL A 149 -1.88 1.34 10.23
C VAL A 149 -1.28 0.05 9.68
N VAL A 150 -1.26 -0.08 8.36
CA VAL A 150 -0.57 -1.15 7.65
C VAL A 150 0.69 -0.59 7.01
N THR A 151 1.86 -1.03 7.45
CA THR A 151 3.14 -0.61 6.86
C THR A 151 3.50 -1.50 5.67
N ALA A 152 3.38 -0.98 4.45
CA ALA A 152 3.73 -1.65 3.20
C ALA A 152 4.95 -0.99 2.54
N LEU A 153 5.94 -0.57 3.35
CA LEU A 153 7.08 0.28 2.98
C LEU A 153 8.06 -0.38 2.01
N GLY A 154 8.06 -1.72 1.94
CA GLY A 154 9.04 -2.47 1.16
C GLY A 154 10.43 -2.48 1.80
N VAL A 155 11.34 -3.31 1.26
CA VAL A 155 12.70 -3.48 1.78
C VAL A 155 13.77 -2.86 0.89
N LEU A 156 13.42 -2.41 -0.32
CA LEU A 156 14.33 -1.86 -1.34
C LEU A 156 14.12 -0.35 -1.59
N SER A 157 13.54 0.37 -0.62
CA SER A 157 13.13 1.77 -0.81
C SER A 157 14.25 2.77 -0.54
N ILE A 158 15.28 2.39 0.25
CA ILE A 158 16.39 3.28 0.62
C ILE A 158 17.70 2.73 0.03
N PRO A 159 18.38 3.49 -0.86
CA PRO A 159 19.65 3.08 -1.39
C PRO A 159 20.74 3.11 -0.29
N THR A 160 21.59 2.09 -0.28
CA THR A 160 22.77 2.04 0.60
C THR A 160 24.03 2.09 -0.25
N MET A 161 24.83 3.14 -0.07
CA MET A 161 26.14 3.27 -0.71
C MET A 161 27.17 2.41 0.03
N PRO A 162 27.93 1.55 -0.69
CA PRO A 162 29.03 0.81 -0.07
C PRO A 162 30.08 1.76 0.51
N LYS A 163 30.55 1.51 1.71
CA LYS A 163 31.60 2.32 2.36
C LYS A 163 32.93 2.34 1.61
N THR A 164 33.12 1.40 0.67
CA THR A 164 34.32 1.23 -0.17
C THR A 164 34.25 1.90 -1.55
N SER A 165 33.19 2.67 -1.83
CA SER A 165 32.96 3.31 -3.14
C SER A 165 33.95 4.44 -3.50
N CYS A 166 34.93 4.72 -2.64
CA CYS A 166 36.04 5.66 -2.93
C CYS A 166 36.93 5.24 -4.13
N THR A 167 36.70 4.05 -4.71
CA THR A 167 37.49 3.53 -5.85
C THR A 167 36.84 3.82 -7.22
N LEU A 168 35.59 4.27 -7.28
CA LEU A 168 34.89 4.55 -8.55
C LEU A 168 35.29 5.91 -9.17
N GLU A 169 35.83 6.85 -8.39
CA GLU A 169 36.34 8.14 -8.91
C GLU A 169 37.61 8.02 -9.76
N ARG A 170 38.22 6.83 -9.84
CA ARG A 170 39.42 6.58 -10.66
C ARG A 170 39.18 5.88 -11.99
N LEU A 171 37.92 5.63 -12.37
CA LEU A 171 37.54 4.91 -13.60
C LEU A 171 36.70 5.74 -14.59
N ILE A 172 36.63 7.05 -14.40
CA ILE A 172 36.03 7.99 -15.38
C ILE A 172 37.13 8.91 -15.92
#